data_3e23dc5a5cdb7e28a7e06dcf9b73c652
#
_entry.id   3e23dc5a5cdb7e28a7e06dcf9b73c652
#
_cell.length_a   1.000
_cell.length_b   1.000
_cell.length_c   1.000
_cell.angle_alpha   90.00
_cell.angle_beta   90.00
_cell.angle_gamma   90.00
#
_symmetry.space_group_name_H-M   'P 1'
#
loop_
_entity.id
_entity.type
_entity.pdbx_description
1 polymer ?
#
loop_
_entity_poly.entity_id
_entity_poly.type
_entity_poly.pdbx_seq_one_letter_code
_entity_poly.pdbx_strand_id
1 'polypeptide(L)'
;MGLLAYLIYSLKIIYSIAWSLEEVVTELVVPMVLICVILNIAISIFWGSGLLLSDTNIDSVLALPIPLRTLILSKLTVLFMVEVALTVVLLLPMMVLFGLTAGMGFPFYLIVLGITILFPVIPGLLGTMIGTQIYRILKSSSARIARLKAAAAILVLFAFMIFMFCKFPDIAAGNFGDVISTSTFTLYAGQYIHRLLNGDYLLIGLYFGGVFLIGVTLLYGLIKIFRNWYSNDAIQGSKSQPVDWNKETTKQHSPVSALLERERTRYFSLPVYLTNTACGLLFAAVFVLLVVLMSDKITPYIYQLAEYFQVPFADYDVLFIYAFSILTTISCTTYVSISIEGKQIEILKSLPIAAKSLFRVKLLHHLSMSVPTIFVLNTIMALYLQWSFPKAMLGYAFPLLCSVLIGMIGYILNLVFPNFEWENVTHIIKQSLPAILTALIGVVVTCGTAYLLLRFFPSALFMGSWLACAIILLLLLTMVAWVDKKGQHLYQEL
;
A
#
# COMPACT_ATOMS: atom_id res chain seq x y z
N MET A 1 10.68 9.94 -16.08
CA MET A 1 11.02 11.38 -16.15
C MET A 1 9.86 12.27 -15.70
N GLY A 2 8.62 12.17 -16.21
CA GLY A 2 7.50 13.06 -15.86
C GLY A 2 7.08 12.99 -14.37
N LEU A 3 7.04 11.80 -13.76
CA LEU A 3 6.68 11.62 -12.34
C LEU A 3 7.72 12.25 -11.40
N LEU A 4 8.99 12.14 -11.74
CA LEU A 4 10.09 12.77 -11.00
C LEU A 4 10.02 14.30 -11.11
N ALA A 5 9.75 14.82 -12.31
CA ALA A 5 9.57 16.25 -12.54
C ALA A 5 8.34 16.81 -11.79
N TYR A 6 7.22 16.05 -11.74
CA TYR A 6 6.03 16.42 -10.98
C TYR A 6 6.27 16.39 -9.47
N LEU A 7 6.96 15.36 -8.96
CA LEU A 7 7.38 15.28 -7.55
C LEU A 7 8.31 16.45 -7.17
N ILE A 8 9.28 16.78 -8.02
CA ILE A 8 10.18 17.92 -7.79
C ILE A 8 9.39 19.23 -7.83
N TYR A 9 8.41 19.37 -8.74
CA TYR A 9 7.58 20.55 -8.85
C TYR A 9 6.62 20.70 -7.66
N SER A 10 5.96 19.63 -7.24
CA SER A 10 5.08 19.65 -6.07
C SER A 10 5.86 19.90 -4.78
N LEU A 11 7.04 19.30 -4.63
CA LEU A 11 7.95 19.62 -3.54
C LEU A 11 8.38 21.11 -3.59
N LYS A 12 8.69 21.65 -4.78
CA LYS A 12 9.04 23.07 -4.94
C LYS A 12 7.91 23.99 -4.48
N ILE A 13 6.65 23.67 -4.76
CA ILE A 13 5.49 24.44 -4.26
C ILE A 13 5.39 24.35 -2.76
N ILE A 14 5.44 23.15 -2.18
CA ILE A 14 5.38 22.93 -0.72
C ILE A 14 6.53 23.70 -0.04
N TYR A 15 7.72 23.62 -0.59
CA TYR A 15 8.89 24.30 -0.06
C TYR A 15 8.86 25.82 -0.28
N SER A 16 8.26 26.34 -1.37
CA SER A 16 8.09 27.78 -1.56
C SER A 16 7.11 28.40 -0.56
N ILE A 17 6.08 27.63 -0.18
CA ILE A 17 5.14 28.02 0.88
C ILE A 17 5.86 27.99 2.25
N ALA A 18 6.65 26.97 2.52
CA ALA A 18 7.45 26.85 3.75
C ALA A 18 8.52 27.94 3.87
N TRP A 19 9.13 28.36 2.75
CA TRP A 19 10.14 29.43 2.70
C TRP A 19 9.59 30.81 3.10
N SER A 20 8.32 31.08 2.85
CA SER A 20 7.67 32.35 3.25
C SER A 20 7.45 32.46 4.75
N LEU A 21 7.71 31.40 5.52
CA LEU A 21 7.44 31.31 6.96
C LEU A 21 8.68 30.69 7.66
N GLU A 22 9.65 31.52 7.97
CA GLU A 22 10.94 31.11 8.58
C GLU A 22 10.78 30.26 9.87
N GLU A 23 9.75 30.54 10.67
CA GLU A 23 9.39 29.77 11.87
C GLU A 23 8.81 28.37 11.53
N VAL A 24 8.15 28.24 10.39
CA VAL A 24 7.43 26.99 10.00
C VAL A 24 8.40 25.90 9.53
N VAL A 25 9.57 26.24 9.00
CA VAL A 25 10.55 25.23 8.54
C VAL A 25 11.07 24.38 9.70
N THR A 26 11.34 24.97 10.85
CA THR A 26 11.79 24.27 12.05
C THR A 26 10.70 23.35 12.59
N GLU A 27 9.44 23.76 12.52
CA GLU A 27 8.28 22.98 12.99
C GLU A 27 7.96 21.80 12.06
N LEU A 28 8.27 21.91 10.76
CA LEU A 28 8.00 20.85 9.77
C LEU A 28 9.06 19.72 9.76
N VAL A 29 10.26 19.92 10.29
CA VAL A 29 11.32 18.89 10.30
C VAL A 29 10.90 17.66 11.09
N VAL A 30 10.33 17.82 12.28
CA VAL A 30 9.93 16.68 13.14
C VAL A 30 8.87 15.82 12.50
N PRO A 31 7.75 16.36 11.96
CA PRO A 31 6.76 15.54 11.28
C PRO A 31 7.28 14.86 10.01
N MET A 32 8.16 15.52 9.26
CA MET A 32 8.75 14.86 8.08
C MET A 32 9.65 13.69 8.46
N VAL A 33 10.39 13.79 9.56
CA VAL A 33 11.17 12.66 10.11
C VAL A 33 10.22 11.52 10.52
N LEU A 34 9.11 11.81 11.21
CA LEU A 34 8.13 10.80 11.59
C LEU A 34 7.47 10.13 10.38
N ILE A 35 7.08 10.92 9.38
CA ILE A 35 6.54 10.39 8.11
C ILE A 35 7.54 9.45 7.46
N CYS A 36 8.82 9.85 7.37
CA CYS A 36 9.88 9.01 6.82
C CYS A 36 10.06 7.70 7.60
N VAL A 37 10.02 7.72 8.94
CA VAL A 37 10.08 6.51 9.77
C VAL A 37 8.92 5.57 9.45
N ILE A 38 7.69 6.09 9.42
CA ILE A 38 6.48 5.31 9.16
C ILE A 38 6.53 4.68 7.78
N LEU A 39 6.89 5.46 6.76
CA LEU A 39 6.98 4.98 5.37
C LEU A 39 8.07 3.92 5.20
N ASN A 40 9.25 4.10 5.80
CA ASN A 40 10.31 3.10 5.74
C ASN A 40 9.89 1.79 6.44
N ILE A 41 9.30 1.86 7.64
CA ILE A 41 8.75 0.68 8.32
C ILE A 41 7.67 -0.01 7.47
N ALA A 42 6.73 0.75 6.90
CA ALA A 42 5.67 0.19 6.07
C ALA A 42 6.22 -0.50 4.82
N ILE A 43 7.13 0.15 4.08
CA ILE A 43 7.79 -0.44 2.90
C ILE A 43 8.51 -1.72 3.28
N SER A 44 9.25 -1.74 4.38
CA SER A 44 10.00 -2.90 4.83
C SER A 44 9.09 -4.04 5.27
N ILE A 45 7.98 -3.77 5.94
CA ILE A 45 7.00 -4.80 6.30
C ILE A 45 6.44 -5.47 5.05
N PHE A 46 6.00 -4.67 4.07
CA PHE A 46 5.33 -5.19 2.88
C PHE A 46 6.28 -5.72 1.83
N TRP A 47 7.41 -5.07 1.61
CA TRP A 47 8.37 -5.46 0.56
C TRP A 47 9.48 -6.36 1.07
N GLY A 48 10.05 -6.06 2.23
CA GLY A 48 11.17 -6.80 2.80
C GLY A 48 10.85 -8.27 3.07
N SER A 49 9.67 -8.56 3.63
CA SER A 49 9.22 -9.94 3.87
C SER A 49 9.05 -10.73 2.57
N GLY A 50 8.47 -10.10 1.53
CA GLY A 50 8.31 -10.71 0.22
C GLY A 50 9.65 -11.00 -0.46
N LEU A 51 10.57 -10.04 -0.44
CA LEU A 51 11.90 -10.18 -1.05
C LEU A 51 12.72 -11.30 -0.40
N LEU A 52 12.61 -11.47 0.92
CA LEU A 52 13.39 -12.43 1.67
C LEU A 52 12.81 -13.85 1.62
N LEU A 53 11.48 -14.02 1.57
CA LEU A 53 10.80 -15.29 1.83
C LEU A 53 10.03 -15.88 0.65
N SER A 54 9.80 -15.12 -0.43
CA SER A 54 8.92 -15.55 -1.53
C SER A 54 9.66 -16.14 -2.74
N ASP A 55 10.96 -16.39 -2.65
CA ASP A 55 11.70 -17.00 -3.76
C ASP A 55 11.30 -18.45 -3.98
N THR A 56 10.82 -18.77 -5.17
CA THR A 56 10.50 -20.14 -5.61
C THR A 56 11.77 -20.99 -5.81
N ASN A 57 12.92 -20.34 -6.05
CA ASN A 57 14.21 -21.00 -6.31
C ASN A 57 15.14 -21.00 -5.09
N ILE A 58 14.60 -20.76 -3.89
CA ILE A 58 15.43 -20.66 -2.69
C ILE A 58 16.20 -21.95 -2.40
N ASP A 59 15.59 -23.11 -2.69
CA ASP A 59 16.22 -24.41 -2.50
C ASP A 59 17.43 -24.58 -3.45
N SER A 60 17.32 -24.09 -4.69
CA SER A 60 18.43 -24.10 -5.67
C SER A 60 19.55 -23.16 -5.24
N VAL A 61 19.23 -22.00 -4.68
CA VAL A 61 20.23 -21.03 -4.19
C VAL A 61 20.91 -21.52 -2.92
N LEU A 62 20.16 -22.21 -2.03
CA LEU A 62 20.71 -22.83 -0.83
C LEU A 62 21.62 -24.04 -1.09
N ALA A 63 21.45 -24.68 -2.27
CA ALA A 63 22.36 -25.74 -2.73
C ALA A 63 23.73 -25.20 -3.19
N LEU A 64 23.85 -23.90 -3.45
CA LEU A 64 25.12 -23.26 -3.79
C LEU A 64 25.99 -23.10 -2.54
N PRO A 65 27.33 -23.15 -2.67
CA PRO A 65 28.24 -22.94 -1.54
C PRO A 65 28.34 -21.48 -1.12
N ILE A 66 27.20 -20.81 -0.96
CA ILE A 66 27.08 -19.41 -0.58
C ILE A 66 26.61 -19.34 0.87
N PRO A 67 27.31 -18.64 1.77
CA PRO A 67 26.86 -18.50 3.13
C PRO A 67 25.52 -17.74 3.20
N LEU A 68 24.59 -18.23 4.01
CA LEU A 68 23.25 -17.65 4.18
C LEU A 68 23.29 -16.12 4.49
N ARG A 69 24.32 -15.68 5.20
CA ARG A 69 24.54 -14.25 5.50
C ARG A 69 24.66 -13.41 4.24
N THR A 70 25.43 -13.87 3.24
CA THR A 70 25.64 -13.16 1.98
C THR A 70 24.34 -13.05 1.20
N LEU A 71 23.54 -14.11 1.18
CA LEU A 71 22.22 -14.12 0.55
C LEU A 71 21.27 -13.09 1.19
N ILE A 72 21.21 -13.07 2.51
CA ILE A 72 20.35 -12.12 3.23
C ILE A 72 20.84 -10.68 3.00
N LEU A 73 22.15 -10.43 3.10
CA LEU A 73 22.71 -9.11 2.90
C LEU A 73 22.47 -8.58 1.48
N SER A 74 22.61 -9.42 0.44
CA SER A 74 22.36 -9.00 -0.94
C SER A 74 20.92 -8.52 -1.14
N LYS A 75 19.96 -9.24 -0.58
CA LYS A 75 18.54 -8.87 -0.65
C LYS A 75 18.21 -7.61 0.17
N LEU A 76 18.78 -7.50 1.37
CA LEU A 76 18.64 -6.30 2.20
C LEU A 76 19.25 -5.06 1.56
N THR A 77 20.36 -5.20 0.82
CA THR A 77 20.97 -4.08 0.09
C THR A 77 20.02 -3.49 -0.94
N VAL A 78 19.28 -4.33 -1.69
CA VAL A 78 18.27 -3.86 -2.64
C VAL A 78 17.15 -3.09 -1.94
N LEU A 79 16.64 -3.63 -0.82
CA LEU A 79 15.62 -2.96 -0.03
C LEU A 79 16.13 -1.60 0.50
N PHE A 80 17.32 -1.60 1.07
CA PHE A 80 17.95 -0.41 1.62
C PHE A 80 18.16 0.70 0.57
N MET A 81 18.55 0.35 -0.67
CA MET A 81 18.66 1.32 -1.76
C MET A 81 17.32 2.02 -2.05
N VAL A 82 16.22 1.28 -2.04
CA VAL A 82 14.87 1.87 -2.24
C VAL A 82 14.48 2.78 -1.09
N GLU A 83 14.75 2.37 0.14
CA GLU A 83 14.45 3.17 1.33
C GLU A 83 15.31 4.44 1.42
N VAL A 84 16.59 4.35 1.06
CA VAL A 84 17.46 5.51 0.95
C VAL A 84 16.96 6.48 -0.12
N ALA A 85 16.58 5.97 -1.30
CA ALA A 85 16.03 6.82 -2.37
C ALA A 85 14.77 7.57 -1.92
N LEU A 86 13.85 6.89 -1.20
CA LEU A 86 12.68 7.52 -0.62
C LEU A 86 13.06 8.60 0.41
N THR A 87 13.96 8.26 1.31
CA THR A 87 14.39 9.17 2.38
C THR A 87 15.10 10.39 1.82
N VAL A 88 15.95 10.21 0.80
CA VAL A 88 16.61 11.31 0.08
C VAL A 88 15.58 12.24 -0.57
N VAL A 89 14.55 11.71 -1.21
CA VAL A 89 13.52 12.54 -1.86
C VAL A 89 12.69 13.32 -0.85
N LEU A 90 12.37 12.75 0.30
CA LEU A 90 11.50 13.38 1.29
C LEU A 90 12.25 14.23 2.33
N LEU A 91 13.31 13.69 2.91
CA LEU A 91 13.96 14.31 4.06
C LEU A 91 15.07 15.28 3.66
N LEU A 92 15.88 14.93 2.64
CA LEU A 92 17.06 15.73 2.29
C LEU A 92 16.71 17.16 1.85
N PRO A 93 15.68 17.42 1.00
CA PRO A 93 15.34 18.79 0.63
C PRO A 93 14.93 19.64 1.83
N MET A 94 14.19 19.05 2.77
CA MET A 94 13.74 19.75 3.99
C MET A 94 14.92 20.13 4.87
N MET A 95 15.87 19.21 5.07
CA MET A 95 17.07 19.44 5.85
C MET A 95 18.00 20.49 5.20
N VAL A 96 18.08 20.48 3.86
CA VAL A 96 18.85 21.50 3.11
C VAL A 96 18.20 22.88 3.28
N LEU A 97 16.88 22.99 3.19
CA LEU A 97 16.17 24.25 3.43
C LEU A 97 16.40 24.77 4.85
N PHE A 98 16.29 23.88 5.85
CA PHE A 98 16.62 24.24 7.23
C PHE A 98 18.04 24.81 7.35
N GLY A 99 19.03 24.18 6.73
CA GLY A 99 20.42 24.67 6.74
C GLY A 99 20.59 26.04 6.07
N LEU A 100 19.84 26.30 4.98
CA LEU A 100 19.85 27.58 4.28
C LEU A 100 19.20 28.69 5.11
N THR A 101 18.05 28.43 5.74
CA THR A 101 17.35 29.40 6.60
C THR A 101 18.12 29.69 7.89
N ALA A 102 18.74 28.67 8.47
CA ALA A 102 19.57 28.81 9.67
C ALA A 102 21.00 29.33 9.40
N GLY A 103 21.36 29.61 8.14
CA GLY A 103 22.70 30.11 7.77
C GLY A 103 23.84 29.14 8.06
N MET A 104 23.60 27.83 8.01
CA MET A 104 24.56 26.79 8.37
C MET A 104 25.70 26.68 7.34
N GLY A 105 26.92 26.40 7.82
CA GLY A 105 28.10 26.22 6.97
C GLY A 105 28.12 24.88 6.21
N PHE A 106 29.04 24.76 5.24
CA PHE A 106 29.21 23.56 4.41
C PHE A 106 29.28 22.22 5.17
N PRO A 107 29.96 22.10 6.34
CA PRO A 107 30.03 20.85 7.10
C PRO A 107 28.65 20.30 7.50
N PHE A 108 27.66 21.17 7.74
CA PHE A 108 26.30 20.79 8.05
C PHE A 108 25.68 19.92 6.95
N TYR A 109 25.84 20.31 5.69
CA TYR A 109 25.23 19.57 4.55
C TYR A 109 25.83 18.17 4.37
N LEU A 110 27.14 18.00 4.70
CA LEU A 110 27.77 16.67 4.71
C LEU A 110 27.19 15.77 5.81
N ILE A 111 26.96 16.33 6.99
CA ILE A 111 26.35 15.62 8.12
C ILE A 111 24.90 15.23 7.77
N VAL A 112 24.13 16.15 7.21
CA VAL A 112 22.76 15.91 6.76
C VAL A 112 22.71 14.79 5.72
N LEU A 113 23.61 14.79 4.74
CA LEU A 113 23.69 13.71 3.75
C LEU A 113 23.96 12.36 4.42
N GLY A 114 24.93 12.31 5.35
CA GLY A 114 25.24 11.09 6.12
C GLY A 114 24.04 10.59 6.95
N ILE A 115 23.35 11.51 7.64
CA ILE A 115 22.15 11.20 8.41
C ILE A 115 21.07 10.63 7.49
N THR A 116 20.80 11.27 6.36
CA THR A 116 19.75 10.89 5.41
C THR A 116 20.01 9.49 4.83
N ILE A 117 21.25 9.15 4.51
CA ILE A 117 21.62 7.82 3.99
C ILE A 117 21.44 6.73 5.06
N LEU A 118 21.84 6.99 6.31
CA LEU A 118 21.78 6.00 7.38
C LEU A 118 20.42 5.93 8.08
N PHE A 119 19.57 6.92 7.87
CA PHE A 119 18.25 7.03 8.50
C PHE A 119 17.38 5.77 8.35
N PRO A 120 17.24 5.15 7.15
CA PRO A 120 16.37 4.00 6.97
C PRO A 120 16.89 2.70 7.60
N VAL A 121 18.13 2.63 8.07
CA VAL A 121 18.73 1.38 8.60
C VAL A 121 17.91 0.79 9.74
N ILE A 122 17.58 1.58 10.75
CA ILE A 122 16.82 1.08 11.92
C ILE A 122 15.37 0.79 11.56
N PRO A 123 14.59 1.74 11.00
CA PRO A 123 13.19 1.48 10.66
C PRO A 123 13.04 0.38 9.59
N GLY A 124 13.96 0.30 8.62
CA GLY A 124 13.98 -0.73 7.62
C GLY A 124 14.21 -2.13 8.19
N LEU A 125 15.21 -2.31 9.04
CA LEU A 125 15.47 -3.59 9.70
C LEU A 125 14.33 -4.01 10.64
N LEU A 126 13.77 -3.08 11.42
CA LEU A 126 12.61 -3.34 12.28
C LEU A 126 11.40 -3.76 11.44
N GLY A 127 11.11 -3.03 10.37
CA GLY A 127 10.00 -3.36 9.47
C GLY A 127 10.17 -4.74 8.82
N THR A 128 11.38 -5.09 8.35
CA THR A 128 11.66 -6.42 7.82
C THR A 128 11.52 -7.52 8.87
N MET A 129 11.95 -7.30 10.10
CA MET A 129 11.77 -8.26 11.19
C MET A 129 10.28 -8.51 11.45
N ILE A 130 9.50 -7.46 11.58
CA ILE A 130 8.04 -7.54 11.78
C ILE A 130 7.39 -8.26 10.60
N GLY A 131 7.67 -7.84 9.38
CA GLY A 131 7.11 -8.43 8.16
C GLY A 131 7.44 -9.91 7.99
N THR A 132 8.65 -10.32 8.33
CA THR A 132 9.06 -11.74 8.28
C THR A 132 8.33 -12.58 9.32
N GLN A 133 8.08 -12.06 10.52
CA GLN A 133 7.28 -12.77 11.53
C GLN A 133 5.81 -12.89 11.11
N ILE A 134 5.23 -11.82 10.56
CA ILE A 134 3.88 -11.85 9.98
C ILE A 134 3.78 -12.93 8.90
N TYR A 135 4.72 -12.93 7.94
CA TYR A 135 4.78 -13.92 6.87
C TYR A 135 4.86 -15.36 7.41
N ARG A 136 5.74 -15.60 8.39
CA ARG A 136 5.91 -16.90 9.03
C ARG A 136 4.63 -17.40 9.69
N ILE A 137 3.94 -16.52 10.43
CA ILE A 137 2.67 -16.80 11.08
C ILE A 137 1.61 -17.19 10.06
N LEU A 138 1.58 -16.51 8.93
CA LEU A 138 0.62 -16.76 7.84
C LEU A 138 0.90 -18.11 7.15
N LYS A 139 2.16 -18.42 6.86
CA LYS A 139 2.56 -19.64 6.13
C LYS A 139 2.34 -20.93 6.95
N SER A 140 2.52 -20.91 8.27
CA SER A 140 2.55 -22.10 9.13
C SER A 140 1.18 -22.66 9.56
N SER A 141 0.07 -22.14 9.05
CA SER A 141 -1.27 -22.42 9.60
C SER A 141 -2.21 -23.05 8.57
N SER A 142 -3.15 -23.89 9.04
CA SER A 142 -4.26 -24.33 8.19
C SER A 142 -5.00 -23.12 7.59
N ALA A 143 -5.60 -23.27 6.41
CA ALA A 143 -6.21 -22.17 5.67
C ALA A 143 -7.23 -21.32 6.47
N ARG A 144 -7.90 -21.93 7.46
CA ARG A 144 -8.84 -21.22 8.35
C ARG A 144 -8.09 -20.37 9.40
N ILE A 145 -7.05 -20.93 10.01
CA ILE A 145 -6.22 -20.24 11.01
C ILE A 145 -5.33 -19.18 10.36
N ALA A 146 -4.84 -19.43 9.14
CA ALA A 146 -4.10 -18.44 8.35
C ALA A 146 -4.94 -17.21 8.06
N ARG A 147 -6.22 -17.37 7.69
CA ARG A 147 -7.17 -16.26 7.48
C ARG A 147 -7.38 -15.44 8.76
N LEU A 148 -7.54 -16.10 9.91
CA LEU A 148 -7.75 -15.41 11.20
C LEU A 148 -6.51 -14.64 11.62
N LYS A 149 -5.32 -15.22 11.44
CA LYS A 149 -4.03 -14.57 11.76
C LYS A 149 -3.70 -13.44 10.79
N ALA A 150 -4.04 -13.59 9.50
CA ALA A 150 -3.93 -12.50 8.51
C ALA A 150 -4.82 -11.32 8.92
N ALA A 151 -6.08 -11.59 9.29
CA ALA A 151 -6.99 -10.55 9.78
C ALA A 151 -6.46 -9.90 11.06
N ALA A 152 -5.89 -10.65 11.98
CA ALA A 152 -5.29 -10.11 13.21
C ALA A 152 -4.04 -9.26 12.92
N ALA A 153 -3.14 -9.69 12.02
CA ALA A 153 -1.97 -8.91 11.62
C ALA A 153 -2.37 -7.62 10.90
N ILE A 154 -3.39 -7.68 10.06
CA ILE A 154 -4.00 -6.54 9.40
C ILE A 154 -4.59 -5.59 10.45
N LEU A 155 -5.32 -6.10 11.46
CA LEU A 155 -5.86 -5.29 12.55
C LEU A 155 -4.78 -4.61 13.40
N VAL A 156 -3.66 -5.29 13.66
CA VAL A 156 -2.53 -4.68 14.39
C VAL A 156 -1.86 -3.57 13.58
N LEU A 157 -1.62 -3.79 12.28
CA LEU A 157 -1.13 -2.73 11.38
C LEU A 157 -2.11 -1.56 11.31
N PHE A 158 -3.39 -1.88 11.28
CA PHE A 158 -4.49 -0.95 11.28
C PHE A 158 -4.52 -0.10 12.57
N ALA A 159 -4.44 -0.75 13.75
CA ALA A 159 -4.37 -0.06 15.04
C ALA A 159 -3.12 0.83 15.14
N PHE A 160 -1.98 0.38 14.61
CA PHE A 160 -0.77 1.17 14.56
C PHE A 160 -0.92 2.38 13.63
N MET A 161 -1.49 2.21 12.43
CA MET A 161 -1.77 3.32 11.53
C MET A 161 -2.76 4.31 12.14
N ILE A 162 -3.84 3.83 12.78
CA ILE A 162 -4.79 4.69 13.49
C ILE A 162 -4.07 5.48 14.59
N PHE A 163 -3.28 4.81 15.42
CA PHE A 163 -2.51 5.48 16.48
C PHE A 163 -1.62 6.59 15.92
N MET A 164 -0.93 6.33 14.81
CA MET A 164 -0.11 7.34 14.14
C MET A 164 -0.95 8.48 13.54
N PHE A 165 -2.06 8.16 12.85
CA PHE A 165 -2.95 9.17 12.29
C PHE A 165 -3.73 9.96 13.36
N CYS A 166 -4.08 9.37 14.51
CA CYS A 166 -4.71 10.10 15.61
C CYS A 166 -3.79 11.19 16.19
N LYS A 167 -2.48 11.03 16.06
CA LYS A 167 -1.50 12.05 16.45
C LYS A 167 -1.17 13.05 15.33
N PHE A 168 -1.44 12.70 14.07
CA PHE A 168 -1.11 13.52 12.91
C PHE A 168 -1.88 14.85 12.80
N PRO A 169 -3.19 14.94 13.12
CA PRO A 169 -3.90 16.22 13.07
C PRO A 169 -3.46 17.24 14.13
N ASP A 170 -3.07 16.77 15.32
CA ASP A 170 -2.48 17.64 16.34
C ASP A 170 -1.16 18.22 15.83
N ILE A 171 -0.45 17.42 15.01
CA ILE A 171 0.77 17.78 14.30
C ILE A 171 0.50 18.76 13.14
N ALA A 172 -0.52 18.52 12.32
CA ALA A 172 -0.85 19.34 11.16
C ALA A 172 -1.57 20.66 11.51
N ALA A 173 -2.23 20.74 12.65
CA ALA A 173 -2.96 21.92 13.11
C ALA A 173 -2.06 23.03 13.71
N GLY A 174 -0.73 22.89 13.65
CA GLY A 174 0.20 23.87 14.22
C GLY A 174 0.23 23.89 15.76
N ASN A 175 -0.54 23.02 16.41
CA ASN A 175 -0.50 22.83 17.88
C ASN A 175 0.71 21.95 18.27
N PHE A 176 1.82 22.13 17.54
CA PHE A 176 3.06 21.42 17.80
C PHE A 176 3.54 21.61 19.23
N GLY A 177 3.36 22.81 19.78
CA GLY A 177 3.66 23.10 21.16
C GLY A 177 2.90 22.18 22.13
N ASP A 178 1.63 21.93 21.90
CA ASP A 178 0.78 21.13 22.79
C ASP A 178 0.98 19.62 22.63
N VAL A 179 1.20 19.13 21.42
CA VAL A 179 1.52 17.71 21.17
C VAL A 179 2.92 17.36 21.65
N ILE A 180 3.86 18.27 21.48
CA ILE A 180 5.23 18.13 21.99
C ILE A 180 5.24 18.27 23.52
N SER A 181 4.41 19.13 24.09
CA SER A 181 4.31 19.30 25.55
C SER A 181 3.59 18.13 26.24
N THR A 182 2.68 17.44 25.56
CA THR A 182 1.93 16.32 26.14
C THR A 182 2.61 14.94 26.05
N SER A 183 3.58 14.74 25.14
CA SER A 183 4.38 13.52 25.15
C SER A 183 5.86 13.82 25.38
N THR A 184 6.36 13.44 26.55
CA THR A 184 7.78 13.54 26.92
C THR A 184 8.72 13.00 25.84
N PHE A 185 8.31 11.97 25.11
CA PHE A 185 9.10 11.34 24.06
C PHE A 185 9.28 12.25 22.82
N THR A 186 8.23 12.92 22.35
CA THR A 186 8.30 13.82 21.19
C THR A 186 9.08 15.09 21.52
N LEU A 187 8.98 15.57 22.75
CA LEU A 187 9.74 16.73 23.24
C LEU A 187 11.25 16.43 23.25
N TYR A 188 11.64 15.26 23.75
CA TYR A 188 13.04 14.84 23.73
C TYR A 188 13.55 14.58 22.30
N ALA A 189 12.72 13.95 21.44
CA ALA A 189 13.08 13.70 20.05
C ALA A 189 13.27 15.01 19.27
N GLY A 190 12.38 15.99 19.44
CA GLY A 190 12.47 17.31 18.80
C GLY A 190 13.70 18.09 19.26
N GLN A 191 13.95 18.14 20.59
CA GLN A 191 15.16 18.78 21.13
C GLN A 191 16.44 18.07 20.67
N TYR A 192 16.43 16.75 20.60
CA TYR A 192 17.56 15.97 20.12
C TYR A 192 17.87 16.26 18.64
N ILE A 193 16.83 16.28 17.79
CA ILE A 193 16.96 16.62 16.37
C ILE A 193 17.47 18.06 16.21
N HIS A 194 16.92 19.01 16.93
CA HIS A 194 17.33 20.40 16.87
C HIS A 194 18.80 20.59 17.30
N ARG A 195 19.24 19.97 18.39
CA ARG A 195 20.65 20.02 18.82
C ARG A 195 21.58 19.33 17.81
N LEU A 196 21.15 18.20 17.25
CA LEU A 196 21.89 17.45 16.24
C LEU A 196 22.09 18.30 14.97
N LEU A 197 21.06 19.03 14.56
CA LEU A 197 21.10 19.92 13.41
C LEU A 197 21.93 21.18 13.67
N ASN A 198 21.98 21.66 14.91
CA ASN A 198 22.83 22.81 15.30
C ASN A 198 24.31 22.46 15.46
N GLY A 199 24.75 21.25 15.09
CA GLY A 199 26.17 20.88 15.01
C GLY A 199 26.78 20.43 16.33
N ASP A 200 25.99 19.87 17.27
CA ASP A 200 26.49 19.24 18.47
C ASP A 200 27.23 17.93 18.11
N TYR A 201 28.56 18.01 18.01
CA TYR A 201 29.42 16.90 17.57
C TYR A 201 29.28 15.66 18.42
N LEU A 202 29.00 15.79 19.70
CA LEU A 202 28.79 14.66 20.60
C LEU A 202 27.50 13.91 20.25
N LEU A 203 26.43 14.63 20.01
CA LEU A 203 25.13 14.05 19.59
C LEU A 203 25.23 13.42 18.19
N ILE A 204 25.95 14.03 17.28
CA ILE A 204 26.24 13.48 15.94
C ILE A 204 26.97 12.14 16.07
N GLY A 205 28.04 12.10 16.88
CA GLY A 205 28.78 10.87 17.16
C GLY A 205 27.90 9.78 17.79
N LEU A 206 27.03 10.14 18.74
CA LEU A 206 26.09 9.23 19.38
C LEU A 206 25.04 8.72 18.38
N TYR A 207 24.58 9.56 17.45
CA TYR A 207 23.65 9.13 16.39
C TYR A 207 24.29 8.07 15.49
N PHE A 208 25.47 8.36 14.90
CA PHE A 208 26.15 7.42 14.02
C PHE A 208 26.56 6.14 14.75
N GLY A 209 27.08 6.25 15.96
CA GLY A 209 27.43 5.10 16.81
C GLY A 209 26.20 4.27 17.21
N GLY A 210 25.12 4.94 17.58
CA GLY A 210 23.85 4.30 17.94
C GLY A 210 23.21 3.58 16.75
N VAL A 211 23.13 4.20 15.58
CA VAL A 211 22.62 3.57 14.35
C VAL A 211 23.45 2.36 13.98
N PHE A 212 24.78 2.45 14.11
CA PHE A 212 25.67 1.32 13.83
C PHE A 212 25.43 0.16 14.81
N LEU A 213 25.45 0.41 16.13
CA LEU A 213 25.27 -0.63 17.15
C LEU A 213 23.88 -1.28 17.08
N ILE A 214 22.83 -0.47 16.99
CA ILE A 214 21.45 -0.96 16.87
C ILE A 214 21.28 -1.68 15.55
N GLY A 215 21.79 -1.14 14.45
CA GLY A 215 21.72 -1.77 13.12
C GLY A 215 22.39 -3.14 13.10
N VAL A 216 23.59 -3.27 13.67
CA VAL A 216 24.30 -4.56 13.77
C VAL A 216 23.51 -5.56 14.62
N THR A 217 22.95 -5.15 15.76
CA THR A 217 22.17 -6.03 16.64
C THR A 217 20.88 -6.51 15.98
N LEU A 218 20.16 -5.61 15.27
CA LEU A 218 18.97 -5.96 14.52
C LEU A 218 19.27 -6.88 13.34
N LEU A 219 20.37 -6.60 12.60
CA LEU A 219 20.81 -7.45 11.50
C LEU A 219 21.19 -8.86 12.00
N TYR A 220 21.89 -8.97 13.13
CA TYR A 220 22.19 -10.24 13.74
C TYR A 220 20.92 -11.00 14.15
N GLY A 221 19.96 -10.30 14.75
CA GLY A 221 18.65 -10.85 15.11
C GLY A 221 17.88 -11.38 13.88
N LEU A 222 17.89 -10.61 12.80
CA LEU A 222 17.25 -10.97 11.54
C LEU A 222 17.91 -12.23 10.92
N ILE A 223 19.24 -12.27 10.85
CA ILE A 223 19.98 -13.45 10.37
C ILE A 223 19.66 -14.69 11.22
N LYS A 224 19.56 -14.56 12.55
CA LYS A 224 19.18 -15.66 13.46
C LYS A 224 17.75 -16.15 13.19
N ILE A 225 16.80 -15.25 12.98
CA ILE A 225 15.41 -15.58 12.62
C ILE A 225 15.39 -16.40 11.32
N PHE A 226 16.11 -15.96 10.29
CA PHE A 226 16.20 -16.67 9.02
C PHE A 226 16.87 -18.02 9.13
N ARG A 227 17.99 -18.10 9.84
CA ARG A 227 18.68 -19.37 10.05
C ARG A 227 17.77 -20.41 10.70
N ASN A 228 17.02 -20.03 11.73
CA ASN A 228 16.09 -20.92 12.40
C ASN A 228 14.91 -21.30 11.49
N TRP A 229 14.50 -20.40 10.62
CA TRP A 229 13.40 -20.66 9.70
C TRP A 229 13.83 -21.65 8.60
N TYR A 230 14.95 -21.45 7.95
CA TYR A 230 15.46 -22.36 6.94
C TYR A 230 15.79 -23.76 7.48
N SER A 231 16.33 -23.86 8.69
CA SER A 231 16.59 -25.16 9.30
C SER A 231 15.29 -25.93 9.60
N ASN A 232 14.23 -25.26 9.98
CA ASN A 232 12.93 -25.88 10.28
C ASN A 232 12.12 -26.23 9.02
N ASP A 233 12.14 -25.39 7.99
CA ASP A 233 11.44 -25.66 6.71
C ASP A 233 12.10 -26.79 5.91
N ALA A 234 13.44 -26.91 5.93
CA ALA A 234 14.16 -28.03 5.34
C ALA A 234 13.76 -29.38 6.00
N ILE A 235 13.40 -29.36 7.28
CA ILE A 235 12.91 -30.56 8.02
C ILE A 235 11.43 -30.81 7.73
N GLN A 236 10.61 -29.79 7.51
CA GLN A 236 9.16 -29.91 7.30
C GLN A 236 8.75 -30.05 5.84
N GLY A 237 9.57 -29.66 4.88
CA GLY A 237 9.30 -29.77 3.45
C GLY A 237 9.14 -31.21 2.94
N SER A 238 9.43 -32.20 3.79
CA SER A 238 9.27 -33.64 3.49
C SER A 238 7.95 -34.25 4.01
N LYS A 239 7.12 -33.49 4.73
CA LYS A 239 5.83 -33.99 5.25
C LYS A 239 4.65 -33.37 4.52
N SER A 240 4.44 -33.76 3.25
CA SER A 240 3.10 -33.71 2.69
C SER A 240 2.21 -34.64 3.55
N GLN A 241 1.27 -34.06 4.32
CA GLN A 241 0.27 -34.89 5.01
C GLN A 241 -0.44 -35.72 3.93
N PRO A 242 -0.49 -37.05 4.08
CA PRO A 242 -1.25 -37.86 3.15
C PRO A 242 -2.70 -37.39 3.14
N VAL A 243 -3.19 -37.01 1.96
CA VAL A 243 -4.58 -36.62 1.78
C VAL A 243 -5.43 -37.86 2.06
N ASP A 244 -6.26 -37.80 3.09
CA ASP A 244 -7.20 -38.88 3.40
C ASP A 244 -8.39 -38.78 2.45
N TRP A 245 -8.25 -39.41 1.29
CA TRP A 245 -9.24 -39.42 0.22
C TRP A 245 -10.61 -39.94 0.67
N ASN A 246 -10.69 -40.67 1.78
CA ASN A 246 -11.94 -41.22 2.31
C ASN A 246 -12.76 -40.22 3.13
N LYS A 247 -12.15 -39.09 3.56
CA LYS A 247 -12.84 -38.02 4.30
C LYS A 247 -13.37 -36.89 3.43
N GLU A 248 -12.89 -36.75 2.20
CA GLU A 248 -13.45 -35.81 1.24
C GLU A 248 -14.70 -36.42 0.60
N THR A 249 -15.85 -36.22 1.26
CA THR A 249 -17.12 -36.31 0.55
C THR A 249 -17.03 -35.34 -0.61
N THR A 250 -16.91 -35.88 -1.82
CA THR A 250 -16.92 -35.14 -3.09
C THR A 250 -18.24 -34.40 -3.22
N LYS A 251 -18.33 -33.22 -2.62
CA LYS A 251 -19.40 -32.29 -2.96
C LYS A 251 -19.18 -31.88 -4.40
N GLN A 252 -20.09 -32.27 -5.28
CA GLN A 252 -20.07 -31.77 -6.64
C GLN A 252 -20.22 -30.25 -6.62
N HIS A 253 -19.12 -29.55 -6.83
CA HIS A 253 -19.12 -28.10 -7.00
C HIS A 253 -19.38 -27.76 -8.47
N SER A 254 -20.15 -26.70 -8.73
CA SER A 254 -20.21 -26.18 -10.08
C SER A 254 -18.80 -25.73 -10.53
N PRO A 255 -18.46 -25.80 -11.83
CA PRO A 255 -17.13 -25.40 -12.31
C PRO A 255 -16.73 -23.99 -11.87
N VAL A 256 -17.68 -23.06 -11.83
CA VAL A 256 -17.46 -21.67 -11.39
C VAL A 256 -17.14 -21.62 -9.90
N SER A 257 -17.85 -22.37 -9.05
CA SER A 257 -17.60 -22.37 -7.60
C SER A 257 -16.26 -23.04 -7.25
N ALA A 258 -15.89 -24.11 -7.95
CA ALA A 258 -14.61 -24.77 -7.79
C ALA A 258 -13.43 -23.85 -8.18
N LEU A 259 -13.55 -23.15 -9.29
CA LEU A 259 -12.55 -22.17 -9.72
C LEU A 259 -12.46 -20.97 -8.75
N LEU A 260 -13.59 -20.49 -8.25
CA LEU A 260 -13.61 -19.39 -7.27
C LEU A 260 -12.94 -19.79 -5.96
N GLU A 261 -13.18 -21.01 -5.47
CA GLU A 261 -12.52 -21.52 -4.27
C GLU A 261 -11.01 -21.70 -4.48
N ARG A 262 -10.58 -22.14 -5.68
CA ARG A 262 -9.17 -22.21 -6.07
C ARG A 262 -8.52 -20.82 -6.03
N GLU A 263 -9.16 -19.78 -6.60
CA GLU A 263 -8.66 -18.40 -6.56
C GLU A 263 -8.56 -17.88 -5.12
N ARG A 264 -9.60 -18.12 -4.31
CA ARG A 264 -9.59 -17.73 -2.88
C ARG A 264 -8.49 -18.42 -2.10
N THR A 265 -8.32 -19.72 -2.31
CA THR A 265 -7.27 -20.50 -1.62
C THR A 265 -5.88 -19.96 -2.00
N ARG A 266 -5.64 -19.71 -3.28
CA ARG A 266 -4.40 -19.11 -3.78
C ARG A 266 -4.18 -17.72 -3.18
N TYR A 267 -5.18 -16.87 -3.19
CA TYR A 267 -5.11 -15.51 -2.65
C TYR A 267 -4.68 -15.49 -1.18
N PHE A 268 -5.29 -16.33 -0.36
CA PHE A 268 -4.97 -16.41 1.07
C PHE A 268 -3.69 -17.20 1.38
N SER A 269 -3.23 -18.05 0.45
CA SER A 269 -1.98 -18.80 0.61
C SER A 269 -0.73 -17.99 0.26
N LEU A 270 -0.89 -16.88 -0.48
CA LEU A 270 0.20 -16.01 -0.91
C LEU A 270 0.16 -14.66 -0.15
N PRO A 271 0.92 -14.52 0.95
CA PRO A 271 0.87 -13.31 1.78
C PRO A 271 1.19 -12.03 1.02
N VAL A 272 2.13 -12.08 0.07
CA VAL A 272 2.49 -10.93 -0.77
C VAL A 272 1.32 -10.50 -1.65
N TYR A 273 0.55 -11.44 -2.18
CA TYR A 273 -0.64 -11.15 -2.98
C TYR A 273 -1.72 -10.49 -2.11
N LEU A 274 -2.01 -11.09 -0.96
CA LEU A 274 -2.97 -10.55 0.00
C LEU A 274 -2.60 -9.14 0.45
N THR A 275 -1.38 -8.93 0.95
CA THR A 275 -0.96 -7.64 1.50
C THR A 275 -0.94 -6.53 0.46
N ASN A 276 -0.48 -6.81 -0.75
CA ASN A 276 -0.39 -5.79 -1.80
C ASN A 276 -1.76 -5.37 -2.33
N THR A 277 -2.70 -6.31 -2.50
CA THR A 277 -4.01 -6.02 -3.07
C THR A 277 -5.04 -5.58 -2.02
N ALA A 278 -4.88 -5.95 -0.75
CA ALA A 278 -5.76 -5.51 0.33
C ALA A 278 -5.42 -4.12 0.89
N CYS A 279 -4.24 -3.57 0.59
CA CYS A 279 -3.79 -2.32 1.20
C CYS A 279 -4.74 -1.14 0.92
N GLY A 280 -5.30 -1.03 -0.28
CA GLY A 280 -6.26 0.01 -0.62
C GLY A 280 -7.54 -0.06 0.22
N LEU A 281 -8.09 -1.27 0.42
CA LEU A 281 -9.27 -1.46 1.26
C LEU A 281 -8.96 -1.17 2.74
N LEU A 282 -7.74 -1.46 3.18
CA LEU A 282 -7.30 -1.11 4.52
C LEU A 282 -7.17 0.39 4.71
N PHE A 283 -6.59 1.10 3.75
CA PHE A 283 -6.53 2.56 3.79
C PHE A 283 -7.93 3.18 3.77
N ALA A 284 -8.86 2.63 2.99
CA ALA A 284 -10.25 3.07 2.99
C ALA A 284 -10.93 2.88 4.36
N ALA A 285 -10.66 1.75 5.03
CA ALA A 285 -11.17 1.51 6.36
C ALA A 285 -10.55 2.44 7.41
N VAL A 286 -9.22 2.72 7.33
CA VAL A 286 -8.56 3.74 8.16
C VAL A 286 -9.20 5.11 7.93
N PHE A 287 -9.41 5.49 6.67
CA PHE A 287 -10.02 6.77 6.31
C PHE A 287 -11.40 6.93 6.95
N VAL A 288 -12.29 5.94 6.81
CA VAL A 288 -13.62 5.98 7.41
C VAL A 288 -13.56 6.08 8.94
N LEU A 289 -12.64 5.32 9.55
CA LEU A 289 -12.46 5.39 11.00
C LEU A 289 -11.94 6.74 11.46
N LEU A 290 -11.03 7.35 10.70
CA LEU A 290 -10.56 8.73 10.98
C LEU A 290 -11.71 9.73 10.84
N VAL A 291 -12.55 9.61 9.83
CA VAL A 291 -13.74 10.47 9.68
C VAL A 291 -14.66 10.32 10.90
N VAL A 292 -14.87 9.08 11.39
CA VAL A 292 -15.72 8.85 12.57
C VAL A 292 -15.10 9.37 13.87
N LEU A 293 -13.80 9.12 14.09
CA LEU A 293 -13.15 9.45 15.37
C LEU A 293 -12.65 10.91 15.46
N MET A 294 -12.42 11.54 14.33
CA MET A 294 -11.75 12.85 14.24
C MET A 294 -12.46 13.81 13.29
N SER A 295 -13.77 13.70 13.14
CA SER A 295 -14.57 14.59 12.28
C SER A 295 -14.31 16.06 12.57
N ASP A 296 -14.25 16.44 13.86
CA ASP A 296 -14.04 17.83 14.30
C ASP A 296 -12.74 18.43 13.75
N LYS A 297 -11.73 17.56 13.52
CA LYS A 297 -10.43 17.98 12.97
C LYS A 297 -10.36 17.86 11.44
N ILE A 298 -11.00 16.86 10.83
CA ILE A 298 -10.95 16.60 9.40
C ILE A 298 -11.94 17.48 8.62
N THR A 299 -13.13 17.65 9.14
CA THR A 299 -14.19 18.41 8.48
C THR A 299 -13.78 19.84 8.12
N PRO A 300 -13.06 20.62 8.96
CA PRO A 300 -12.59 21.95 8.58
C PRO A 300 -11.70 21.95 7.32
N TYR A 301 -10.83 20.95 7.15
CA TYR A 301 -10.00 20.86 5.93
C TYR A 301 -10.82 20.53 4.69
N ILE A 302 -11.84 19.68 4.84
CA ILE A 302 -12.78 19.39 3.74
C ILE A 302 -13.58 20.64 3.37
N TYR A 303 -13.98 21.47 4.35
CA TYR A 303 -14.62 22.74 4.09
C TYR A 303 -13.70 23.73 3.38
N GLN A 304 -12.45 23.86 3.81
CA GLN A 304 -11.47 24.71 3.13
C GLN A 304 -11.25 24.26 1.67
N LEU A 305 -11.19 22.95 1.44
CA LEU A 305 -11.09 22.41 0.08
C LEU A 305 -12.36 22.70 -0.73
N ALA A 306 -13.52 22.53 -0.13
CA ALA A 306 -14.81 22.84 -0.77
C ALA A 306 -14.91 24.35 -1.11
N GLU A 307 -14.50 25.22 -0.21
CA GLU A 307 -14.44 26.68 -0.41
C GLU A 307 -13.47 27.05 -1.55
N TYR A 308 -12.27 26.47 -1.56
CA TYR A 308 -11.29 26.70 -2.63
C TYR A 308 -11.84 26.36 -4.01
N PHE A 309 -12.61 25.28 -4.14
CA PHE A 309 -13.26 24.89 -5.39
C PHE A 309 -14.67 25.49 -5.58
N GLN A 310 -15.12 26.35 -4.69
CA GLN A 310 -16.46 26.96 -4.69
C GLN A 310 -17.61 25.93 -4.71
N VAL A 311 -17.42 24.80 -4.00
CA VAL A 311 -18.44 23.75 -3.85
C VAL A 311 -19.51 24.22 -2.87
N PRO A 312 -20.82 24.11 -3.20
CA PRO A 312 -21.91 24.45 -2.28
C PRO A 312 -21.80 23.63 -0.99
N PHE A 313 -22.15 24.26 0.13
CA PHE A 313 -22.16 23.60 1.44
C PHE A 313 -22.99 22.30 1.45
N ALA A 314 -24.07 22.28 0.66
CA ALA A 314 -24.91 21.09 0.52
C ALA A 314 -24.17 19.88 -0.09
N ASP A 315 -23.08 20.07 -0.86
CA ASP A 315 -22.41 19.03 -1.65
C ASP A 315 -21.00 18.68 -1.15
N TYR A 316 -20.51 19.30 -0.06
CA TYR A 316 -19.17 19.02 0.47
C TYR A 316 -18.96 17.54 0.84
N ASP A 317 -20.03 16.84 1.22
CA ASP A 317 -20.00 15.42 1.57
C ASP A 317 -19.51 14.54 0.41
N VAL A 318 -19.71 14.98 -0.84
CA VAL A 318 -19.27 14.27 -2.03
C VAL A 318 -17.74 14.15 -2.07
N LEU A 319 -17.00 15.07 -1.46
CA LEU A 319 -15.54 15.00 -1.34
C LEU A 319 -15.09 13.78 -0.54
N PHE A 320 -15.82 13.41 0.52
CA PHE A 320 -15.57 12.16 1.27
C PHE A 320 -15.77 10.93 0.37
N ILE A 321 -16.80 10.94 -0.50
CA ILE A 321 -17.05 9.84 -1.44
C ILE A 321 -15.87 9.70 -2.41
N TYR A 322 -15.33 10.79 -2.94
CA TYR A 322 -14.16 10.75 -3.82
C TYR A 322 -12.92 10.26 -3.11
N ALA A 323 -12.60 10.78 -1.93
CA ALA A 323 -11.46 10.33 -1.14
C ALA A 323 -11.53 8.83 -0.83
N PHE A 324 -12.71 8.35 -0.42
CA PHE A 324 -12.97 6.93 -0.19
C PHE A 324 -12.79 6.10 -1.47
N SER A 325 -13.30 6.58 -2.62
CA SER A 325 -13.20 5.90 -3.90
C SER A 325 -11.77 5.76 -4.40
N ILE A 326 -10.93 6.80 -4.25
CA ILE A 326 -9.51 6.77 -4.58
C ILE A 326 -8.81 5.62 -3.82
N LEU A 327 -9.08 5.50 -2.53
CA LEU A 327 -8.47 4.48 -1.68
C LEU A 327 -8.93 3.06 -2.08
N THR A 328 -10.21 2.88 -2.40
CA THR A 328 -10.72 1.56 -2.83
C THR A 328 -10.20 1.13 -4.19
N THR A 329 -9.91 2.06 -5.12
CA THR A 329 -9.36 1.74 -6.45
C THR A 329 -7.89 1.31 -6.43
N ILE A 330 -7.13 1.62 -5.39
CA ILE A 330 -5.77 1.09 -5.20
C ILE A 330 -5.80 -0.44 -5.02
N SER A 331 -6.93 -0.99 -4.54
CA SER A 331 -7.09 -2.42 -4.29
C SER A 331 -7.63 -3.12 -5.54
N CYS A 332 -6.76 -3.80 -6.27
CA CYS A 332 -7.13 -4.61 -7.43
C CYS A 332 -6.47 -5.99 -7.32
N THR A 333 -7.20 -7.06 -7.64
CA THR A 333 -6.66 -8.43 -7.64
C THR A 333 -6.49 -9.00 -9.05
N THR A 334 -7.13 -8.39 -10.05
CA THR A 334 -7.21 -8.94 -11.41
C THR A 334 -5.96 -8.69 -12.26
N TYR A 335 -5.16 -7.66 -11.95
CA TYR A 335 -3.97 -7.30 -12.73
C TYR A 335 -2.87 -8.37 -12.74
N VAL A 336 -2.93 -9.34 -11.83
CA VAL A 336 -1.97 -10.44 -11.74
C VAL A 336 -2.64 -11.80 -11.96
N SER A 337 -3.94 -11.82 -12.08
CA SER A 337 -4.76 -13.04 -12.00
C SER A 337 -4.48 -14.07 -13.09
N ILE A 338 -3.97 -13.68 -14.26
CA ILE A 338 -3.55 -14.58 -15.35
C ILE A 338 -2.08 -14.95 -15.16
N SER A 339 -1.20 -13.98 -14.99
CA SER A 339 0.24 -14.20 -14.85
C SER A 339 0.59 -15.08 -13.64
N ILE A 340 -0.20 -15.04 -12.57
CA ILE A 340 0.01 -15.84 -11.36
C ILE A 340 -0.20 -17.36 -11.60
N GLU A 341 -0.85 -17.76 -12.71
CA GLU A 341 -0.95 -19.16 -13.13
C GLU A 341 0.43 -19.72 -13.51
N GLY A 342 1.34 -18.88 -14.04
CA GLY A 342 2.66 -19.29 -14.48
C GLY A 342 2.57 -20.46 -15.47
N LYS A 343 3.47 -21.44 -15.35
CA LYS A 343 3.48 -22.64 -16.19
C LYS A 343 2.24 -23.53 -16.05
N GLN A 344 1.41 -23.34 -15.00
CA GLN A 344 0.18 -24.10 -14.80
C GLN A 344 -0.97 -23.62 -15.72
N ILE A 345 -0.77 -22.56 -16.50
CA ILE A 345 -1.77 -22.07 -17.46
C ILE A 345 -2.16 -23.14 -18.47
N GLU A 346 -1.20 -24.00 -18.89
CA GLU A 346 -1.43 -25.09 -19.82
C GLU A 346 -2.44 -26.12 -19.27
N ILE A 347 -2.35 -26.41 -17.97
CA ILE A 347 -3.32 -27.31 -17.30
C ILE A 347 -4.70 -26.67 -17.32
N LEU A 348 -4.78 -25.35 -17.06
CA LEU A 348 -6.05 -24.65 -17.06
C LEU A 348 -6.70 -24.61 -18.44
N LYS A 349 -5.89 -24.49 -19.51
CA LYS A 349 -6.34 -24.53 -20.90
C LYS A 349 -6.81 -25.93 -21.34
N SER A 350 -6.24 -27.00 -20.78
CA SER A 350 -6.65 -28.38 -21.09
C SER A 350 -8.00 -28.75 -20.49
N LEU A 351 -8.51 -27.98 -19.53
CA LEU A 351 -9.82 -28.22 -18.94
C LEU A 351 -10.94 -27.72 -19.88
N PRO A 352 -12.08 -28.41 -19.95
CA PRO A 352 -13.23 -28.01 -20.77
C PRO A 352 -13.98 -26.81 -20.16
N ILE A 353 -13.26 -25.70 -19.96
CA ILE A 353 -13.79 -24.49 -19.31
C ILE A 353 -13.74 -23.35 -20.32
N ALA A 354 -14.89 -22.71 -20.55
CA ALA A 354 -14.94 -21.54 -21.42
C ALA A 354 -14.12 -20.36 -20.82
N ALA A 355 -13.32 -19.67 -21.64
CA ALA A 355 -12.55 -18.49 -21.24
C ALA A 355 -13.41 -17.42 -20.55
N LYS A 356 -14.68 -17.28 -20.98
CA LYS A 356 -15.66 -16.39 -20.35
C LYS A 356 -15.95 -16.75 -18.88
N SER A 357 -15.95 -18.04 -18.53
CA SER A 357 -16.13 -18.50 -17.15
C SER A 357 -14.93 -18.15 -16.28
N LEU A 358 -13.72 -18.26 -16.83
CA LEU A 358 -12.49 -17.83 -16.14
C LEU A 358 -12.50 -16.33 -15.86
N PHE A 359 -12.84 -15.52 -16.86
CA PHE A 359 -12.99 -14.08 -16.68
C PHE A 359 -13.98 -13.75 -15.56
N ARG A 360 -15.18 -14.36 -15.58
CA ARG A 360 -16.19 -14.16 -14.54
C ARG A 360 -15.66 -14.52 -13.15
N VAL A 361 -14.96 -15.64 -13.02
CA VAL A 361 -14.39 -16.07 -11.75
C VAL A 361 -13.34 -15.08 -11.23
N LYS A 362 -12.43 -14.62 -12.09
CA LYS A 362 -11.39 -13.64 -11.71
C LYS A 362 -12.00 -12.31 -11.23
N LEU A 363 -13.02 -11.82 -11.96
CA LEU A 363 -13.74 -10.61 -11.58
C LEU A 363 -14.59 -10.83 -10.31
N LEU A 364 -15.31 -11.96 -10.19
CA LEU A 364 -16.06 -12.30 -8.99
C LEU A 364 -15.16 -12.42 -7.75
N HIS A 365 -13.96 -12.96 -7.91
CA HIS A 365 -12.98 -12.98 -6.82
C HIS A 365 -12.63 -11.57 -6.36
N HIS A 366 -12.31 -10.66 -7.29
CA HIS A 366 -12.05 -9.26 -6.98
C HIS A 366 -13.24 -8.60 -6.24
N LEU A 367 -14.44 -8.75 -6.78
CA LEU A 367 -15.65 -8.17 -6.20
C LEU A 367 -16.01 -8.79 -4.85
N SER A 368 -15.70 -10.07 -4.62
CA SER A 368 -15.94 -10.71 -3.33
C SER A 368 -15.10 -10.11 -2.17
N MET A 369 -14.02 -9.39 -2.48
CA MET A 369 -13.21 -8.67 -1.51
C MET A 369 -13.64 -7.20 -1.40
N SER A 370 -13.84 -6.52 -2.52
CA SER A 370 -14.14 -5.08 -2.56
C SER A 370 -15.59 -4.75 -2.17
N VAL A 371 -16.58 -5.47 -2.67
CA VAL A 371 -18.01 -5.15 -2.45
C VAL A 371 -18.40 -5.15 -0.98
N PRO A 372 -18.11 -6.21 -0.19
CA PRO A 372 -18.48 -6.22 1.23
C PRO A 372 -17.80 -5.08 2.00
N THR A 373 -16.55 -4.80 1.69
CA THR A 373 -15.77 -3.74 2.34
C THR A 373 -16.34 -2.37 2.02
N ILE A 374 -16.61 -2.08 0.74
CA ILE A 374 -17.26 -0.82 0.31
C ILE A 374 -18.60 -0.67 0.99
N PHE A 375 -19.42 -1.74 1.00
CA PHE A 375 -20.76 -1.68 1.60
C PHE A 375 -20.71 -1.33 3.09
N VAL A 376 -19.92 -2.06 3.88
CA VAL A 376 -19.80 -1.84 5.34
C VAL A 376 -19.26 -0.45 5.63
N LEU A 377 -18.14 -0.07 5.01
CA LEU A 377 -17.48 1.20 5.30
C LEU A 377 -18.32 2.40 4.87
N ASN A 378 -18.97 2.32 3.70
CA ASN A 378 -19.85 3.39 3.25
C ASN A 378 -21.10 3.52 4.13
N THR A 379 -21.66 2.39 4.63
CA THR A 379 -22.78 2.42 5.60
C THR A 379 -22.37 3.18 6.86
N ILE A 380 -21.20 2.88 7.42
CA ILE A 380 -20.69 3.57 8.62
C ILE A 380 -20.56 5.06 8.35
N MET A 381 -19.96 5.44 7.21
CA MET A 381 -19.76 6.85 6.85
C MET A 381 -21.08 7.57 6.61
N ALA A 382 -22.02 6.94 5.90
CA ALA A 382 -23.34 7.52 5.61
C ALA A 382 -24.18 7.75 6.87
N LEU A 383 -24.15 6.81 7.83
CA LEU A 383 -24.84 6.92 9.10
C LEU A 383 -24.20 8.02 9.98
N TYR A 384 -22.87 8.06 10.02
CA TYR A 384 -22.14 9.02 10.84
C TYR A 384 -22.30 10.46 10.33
N LEU A 385 -22.14 10.68 9.02
CA LEU A 385 -22.28 11.98 8.36
C LEU A 385 -23.76 12.35 8.07
N GLN A 386 -24.71 11.49 8.47
CA GLN A 386 -26.15 11.68 8.29
C GLN A 386 -26.54 12.00 6.82
N TRP A 387 -25.97 11.27 5.89
CA TRP A 387 -26.22 11.49 4.47
C TRP A 387 -27.70 11.27 4.12
N SER A 388 -28.23 12.13 3.26
CA SER A 388 -29.52 11.89 2.62
C SER A 388 -29.47 10.61 1.75
N PHE A 389 -30.63 9.97 1.58
CA PHE A 389 -30.72 8.73 0.81
C PHE A 389 -30.04 8.81 -0.59
N PRO A 390 -30.24 9.87 -1.40
CA PRO A 390 -29.58 10.00 -2.70
C PRO A 390 -28.05 10.09 -2.61
N LYS A 391 -27.50 10.76 -1.57
CA LYS A 391 -26.06 10.83 -1.32
C LYS A 391 -25.48 9.50 -0.86
N ALA A 392 -26.18 8.79 0.01
CA ALA A 392 -25.77 7.44 0.42
C ALA A 392 -25.73 6.49 -0.78
N MET A 393 -26.73 6.56 -1.69
CA MET A 393 -26.73 5.78 -2.92
C MET A 393 -25.53 6.12 -3.83
N LEU A 394 -25.17 7.39 -3.95
CA LEU A 394 -23.96 7.81 -4.68
C LEU A 394 -22.69 7.22 -4.03
N GLY A 395 -22.62 7.25 -2.69
CA GLY A 395 -21.51 6.68 -1.93
C GLY A 395 -21.35 5.17 -2.13
N TYR A 396 -22.41 4.43 -2.44
CA TYR A 396 -22.31 3.02 -2.87
C TYR A 396 -21.96 2.91 -4.37
N ALA A 397 -22.68 3.64 -5.22
CA ALA A 397 -22.60 3.48 -6.68
C ALA A 397 -21.21 3.86 -7.21
N PHE A 398 -20.68 5.02 -6.82
CA PHE A 398 -19.45 5.54 -7.39
C PHE A 398 -18.22 4.68 -7.03
N PRO A 399 -17.92 4.33 -5.75
CA PRO A 399 -16.79 3.47 -5.41
C PRO A 399 -16.94 2.06 -5.99
N LEU A 400 -18.17 1.52 -6.04
CA LEU A 400 -18.42 0.20 -6.62
C LEU A 400 -18.12 0.19 -8.12
N LEU A 401 -18.62 1.16 -8.88
CA LEU A 401 -18.34 1.27 -10.30
C LEU A 401 -16.86 1.47 -10.59
N CYS A 402 -16.18 2.29 -9.79
CA CYS A 402 -14.72 2.46 -9.88
C CYS A 402 -13.98 1.15 -9.60
N SER A 403 -14.39 0.38 -8.59
CA SER A 403 -13.80 -0.93 -8.27
C SER A 403 -14.00 -1.93 -9.41
N VAL A 404 -15.21 -2.01 -10.00
CA VAL A 404 -15.47 -2.87 -11.17
C VAL A 404 -14.62 -2.46 -12.36
N LEU A 405 -14.53 -1.14 -12.62
CA LEU A 405 -13.75 -0.59 -13.73
C LEU A 405 -12.27 -0.98 -13.60
N ILE A 406 -11.68 -0.79 -12.43
CA ILE A 406 -10.29 -1.16 -12.18
C ILE A 406 -10.07 -2.67 -12.26
N GLY A 407 -11.02 -3.46 -11.77
CA GLY A 407 -11.01 -4.91 -11.94
C GLY A 407 -10.99 -5.34 -13.41
N MET A 408 -11.78 -4.68 -14.26
CA MET A 408 -11.81 -4.92 -15.71
C MET A 408 -10.52 -4.48 -16.38
N ILE A 409 -10.02 -3.28 -16.08
CA ILE A 409 -8.76 -2.75 -16.64
C ILE A 409 -7.60 -3.66 -16.25
N GLY A 410 -7.50 -4.05 -14.97
CA GLY A 410 -6.44 -4.94 -14.49
C GLY A 410 -6.46 -6.29 -15.20
N TYR A 411 -7.65 -6.88 -15.39
CA TYR A 411 -7.79 -8.12 -16.14
C TYR A 411 -7.34 -7.98 -17.60
N ILE A 412 -7.81 -6.94 -18.30
CA ILE A 412 -7.46 -6.67 -19.70
C ILE A 412 -5.95 -6.46 -19.85
N LEU A 413 -5.35 -5.64 -19.00
CA LEU A 413 -3.91 -5.41 -19.03
C LEU A 413 -3.11 -6.68 -18.77
N ASN A 414 -3.57 -7.53 -17.86
CA ASN A 414 -2.90 -8.80 -17.59
C ASN A 414 -3.11 -9.85 -18.70
N LEU A 415 -4.19 -9.74 -19.47
CA LEU A 415 -4.44 -10.56 -20.65
C LEU A 415 -3.56 -10.13 -21.84
N VAL A 416 -3.31 -8.81 -21.99
CA VAL A 416 -2.50 -8.26 -23.09
C VAL A 416 -1.00 -8.36 -22.81
N PHE A 417 -0.60 -8.23 -21.53
CA PHE A 417 0.79 -8.27 -21.08
C PHE A 417 1.01 -9.37 -20.03
N PRO A 418 0.76 -10.64 -20.34
CA PRO A 418 0.97 -11.72 -19.40
C PRO A 418 2.46 -11.99 -19.19
N ASN A 419 2.82 -12.45 -17.99
CA ASN A 419 4.16 -12.95 -17.70
C ASN A 419 4.04 -14.30 -17.01
N PHE A 420 4.44 -15.37 -17.66
CA PHE A 420 4.39 -16.73 -17.14
C PHE A 420 5.77 -17.25 -16.69
N GLU A 421 6.86 -16.58 -17.11
CA GLU A 421 8.24 -16.95 -16.79
C GLU A 421 8.75 -16.14 -15.59
N TRP A 422 8.05 -16.25 -14.47
CA TRP A 422 8.49 -15.59 -13.25
C TRP A 422 9.13 -16.59 -12.28
N GLU A 423 10.24 -16.19 -11.71
CA GLU A 423 10.94 -16.94 -10.66
C GLU A 423 10.41 -16.60 -9.28
N ASN A 424 9.93 -15.36 -9.11
CA ASN A 424 9.42 -14.85 -7.84
C ASN A 424 8.03 -14.21 -8.02
N VAL A 425 7.07 -14.69 -7.25
CA VAL A 425 5.69 -14.18 -7.25
C VAL A 425 5.64 -12.68 -6.93
N THR A 426 6.57 -12.17 -6.11
CA THR A 426 6.64 -10.76 -5.76
C THR A 426 6.86 -9.86 -6.97
N HIS A 427 7.64 -10.34 -7.95
CA HIS A 427 7.91 -9.59 -9.17
C HIS A 427 6.64 -9.30 -9.98
N ILE A 428 5.81 -10.34 -10.21
CA ILE A 428 4.56 -10.16 -10.97
C ILE A 428 3.51 -9.34 -10.21
N ILE A 429 3.52 -9.39 -8.86
CA ILE A 429 2.56 -8.65 -8.04
C ILE A 429 2.93 -7.16 -7.94
N LYS A 430 4.22 -6.81 -7.87
CA LYS A 430 4.66 -5.43 -7.57
C LYS A 430 5.31 -4.70 -8.74
N GLN A 431 5.98 -5.44 -9.64
CA GLN A 431 6.84 -4.86 -10.67
C GLN A 431 6.38 -5.16 -12.09
N SER A 432 5.27 -5.88 -12.26
CA SER A 432 4.74 -6.15 -13.58
C SER A 432 4.12 -4.90 -14.22
N LEU A 433 4.22 -4.80 -15.53
CA LEU A 433 3.61 -3.71 -16.29
C LEU A 433 2.10 -3.59 -16.01
N PRO A 434 1.31 -4.69 -15.99
CA PRO A 434 -0.09 -4.62 -15.59
C PRO A 434 -0.31 -4.04 -14.18
N ALA A 435 0.55 -4.35 -13.19
CA ALA A 435 0.42 -3.82 -11.84
C ALA A 435 0.58 -2.30 -11.82
N ILE A 436 1.66 -1.79 -12.45
CA ILE A 436 1.96 -0.36 -12.51
C ILE A 436 0.87 0.40 -13.27
N LEU A 437 0.50 -0.08 -14.46
CA LEU A 437 -0.50 0.58 -15.29
C LEU A 437 -1.88 0.58 -14.63
N THR A 438 -2.31 -0.53 -14.00
CA THR A 438 -3.60 -0.61 -13.32
C THR A 438 -3.67 0.39 -12.17
N ALA A 439 -2.63 0.46 -11.34
CA ALA A 439 -2.57 1.41 -10.24
C ALA A 439 -2.59 2.87 -10.73
N LEU A 440 -1.78 3.18 -11.75
CA LEU A 440 -1.72 4.52 -12.35
C LEU A 440 -3.08 4.93 -12.94
N ILE A 441 -3.68 4.06 -13.77
CA ILE A 441 -4.98 4.35 -14.42
C ILE A 441 -6.07 4.50 -13.36
N GLY A 442 -6.06 3.68 -12.30
CA GLY A 442 -7.01 3.78 -11.19
C GLY A 442 -6.99 5.14 -10.53
N VAL A 443 -5.80 5.60 -10.16
CA VAL A 443 -5.62 6.94 -9.56
C VAL A 443 -5.98 8.04 -10.55
N VAL A 444 -5.53 7.96 -11.81
CA VAL A 444 -5.82 8.98 -12.83
C VAL A 444 -7.31 9.07 -13.11
N VAL A 445 -8.02 7.95 -13.22
CA VAL A 445 -9.47 7.95 -13.49
C VAL A 445 -10.23 8.55 -12.30
N THR A 446 -9.96 8.12 -11.08
CA THR A 446 -10.70 8.61 -9.89
C THR A 446 -10.35 10.04 -9.53
N CYS A 447 -9.05 10.38 -9.43
CA CYS A 447 -8.61 11.76 -9.17
C CYS A 447 -8.94 12.70 -10.33
N GLY A 448 -8.79 12.22 -11.57
CA GLY A 448 -9.12 13.01 -12.76
C GLY A 448 -10.62 13.33 -12.84
N THR A 449 -11.49 12.35 -12.56
CA THR A 449 -12.94 12.59 -12.51
C THR A 449 -13.28 13.59 -11.40
N ALA A 450 -12.74 13.42 -10.20
CA ALA A 450 -12.94 14.35 -9.10
C ALA A 450 -12.47 15.77 -9.47
N TYR A 451 -11.26 15.91 -10.01
CA TYR A 451 -10.70 17.19 -10.42
C TYR A 451 -11.53 17.88 -11.51
N LEU A 452 -11.93 17.14 -12.56
CA LEU A 452 -12.73 17.70 -13.64
C LEU A 452 -14.10 18.21 -13.14
N LEU A 453 -14.75 17.45 -12.26
CA LEU A 453 -16.02 17.87 -11.70
C LEU A 453 -15.87 19.07 -10.76
N LEU A 454 -14.85 19.07 -9.90
CA LEU A 454 -14.54 20.21 -9.02
C LEU A 454 -14.17 21.46 -9.79
N ARG A 455 -13.49 21.34 -10.93
CA ARG A 455 -13.02 22.49 -11.71
C ARG A 455 -14.10 23.08 -12.60
N PHE A 456 -14.94 22.23 -13.23
CA PHE A 456 -15.89 22.67 -14.27
C PHE A 456 -17.34 22.69 -13.80
N PHE A 457 -17.69 21.91 -12.77
CA PHE A 457 -19.06 21.76 -12.26
C PHE A 457 -19.14 21.83 -10.73
N PRO A 458 -18.46 22.78 -10.07
CA PRO A 458 -18.46 22.84 -8.61
C PRO A 458 -19.86 23.01 -8.00
N SER A 459 -20.70 23.86 -8.64
CA SER A 459 -22.08 24.13 -8.19
C SER A 459 -23.07 22.97 -8.44
N ALA A 460 -22.69 21.97 -9.23
CA ALA A 460 -23.49 20.80 -9.55
C ALA A 460 -22.72 19.49 -9.29
N LEU A 461 -21.87 19.48 -8.27
CA LEU A 461 -20.96 18.37 -7.99
C LEU A 461 -21.70 17.05 -7.78
N PHE A 462 -22.79 17.07 -7.03
CA PHE A 462 -23.63 15.90 -6.81
C PHE A 462 -24.22 15.32 -8.13
N MET A 463 -24.83 16.17 -8.95
CA MET A 463 -25.39 15.74 -10.25
C MET A 463 -24.29 15.30 -11.23
N GLY A 464 -23.18 16.03 -11.27
CA GLY A 464 -22.01 15.66 -12.07
C GLY A 464 -21.45 14.29 -11.68
N SER A 465 -21.51 13.94 -10.40
CA SER A 465 -21.06 12.62 -9.91
C SER A 465 -21.96 11.49 -10.44
N TRP A 466 -23.26 11.69 -10.52
CA TRP A 466 -24.17 10.70 -11.14
C TRP A 466 -23.92 10.57 -12.65
N LEU A 467 -23.63 11.68 -13.33
CA LEU A 467 -23.22 11.64 -14.74
C LEU A 467 -21.91 10.85 -14.92
N ALA A 468 -20.94 11.04 -14.04
CA ALA A 468 -19.71 10.25 -14.03
C ALA A 468 -20.00 8.76 -13.83
N CYS A 469 -20.91 8.41 -12.92
CA CYS A 469 -21.36 7.01 -12.76
C CYS A 469 -21.95 6.44 -14.06
N ALA A 470 -22.76 7.19 -14.76
CA ALA A 470 -23.34 6.77 -16.05
C ALA A 470 -22.27 6.57 -17.12
N ILE A 471 -21.28 7.47 -17.21
CA ILE A 471 -20.15 7.35 -18.14
C ILE A 471 -19.31 6.11 -17.82
N ILE A 472 -18.99 5.88 -16.55
CA ILE A 472 -18.24 4.69 -16.11
C ILE A 472 -19.03 3.42 -16.46
N LEU A 473 -20.33 3.41 -16.27
CA LEU A 473 -21.17 2.26 -16.62
C LEU A 473 -21.16 1.97 -18.12
N LEU A 474 -21.23 3.01 -18.97
CA LEU A 474 -21.12 2.85 -20.43
C LEU A 474 -19.75 2.30 -20.82
N LEU A 475 -18.66 2.81 -20.21
CA LEU A 475 -17.32 2.27 -20.43
C LEU A 475 -17.23 0.79 -20.02
N LEU A 476 -17.80 0.42 -18.88
CA LEU A 476 -17.86 -0.98 -18.45
C LEU A 476 -18.57 -1.88 -19.45
N LEU A 477 -19.72 -1.45 -19.99
CA LEU A 477 -20.45 -2.20 -21.00
C LEU A 477 -19.62 -2.43 -22.27
N THR A 478 -18.90 -1.40 -22.73
CA THR A 478 -17.99 -1.55 -23.89
C THR A 478 -16.82 -2.49 -23.61
N MET A 479 -16.25 -2.44 -22.39
CA MET A 479 -15.17 -3.36 -21.97
C MET A 479 -15.63 -4.80 -21.88
N VAL A 480 -16.82 -5.05 -21.32
CA VAL A 480 -17.41 -6.40 -21.29
C VAL A 480 -17.61 -6.94 -22.70
N ALA A 481 -18.17 -6.14 -23.62
CA ALA A 481 -18.34 -6.53 -25.02
C ALA A 481 -16.99 -6.80 -25.71
N TRP A 482 -15.96 -6.03 -25.38
CA TRP A 482 -14.61 -6.25 -25.89
C TRP A 482 -14.00 -7.58 -25.38
N VAL A 483 -14.10 -7.84 -24.07
CA VAL A 483 -13.61 -9.10 -23.49
C VAL A 483 -14.37 -10.31 -24.03
N ASP A 484 -15.67 -10.19 -24.25
CA ASP A 484 -16.49 -11.27 -24.83
C ASP A 484 -16.09 -11.60 -26.29
N LYS A 485 -15.66 -10.59 -27.07
CA LYS A 485 -15.28 -10.78 -28.50
C LYS A 485 -13.78 -11.06 -28.69
N LYS A 486 -12.94 -10.24 -28.13
CA LYS A 486 -11.48 -10.27 -28.35
C LYS A 486 -10.73 -11.00 -27.24
N GLY A 487 -11.19 -10.91 -26.01
CA GLY A 487 -10.54 -11.51 -24.86
C GLY A 487 -10.50 -13.05 -24.92
N GLN A 488 -11.51 -13.70 -25.53
CA GLN A 488 -11.52 -15.15 -25.75
C GLN A 488 -10.42 -15.58 -26.71
N HIS A 489 -10.23 -14.84 -27.79
CA HIS A 489 -9.20 -15.12 -28.79
C HIS A 489 -7.80 -14.96 -28.19
N LEU A 490 -7.57 -13.82 -27.50
CA LEU A 490 -6.30 -13.57 -26.82
C LEU A 490 -5.98 -14.64 -25.77
N TYR A 491 -7.00 -15.12 -25.02
CA TYR A 491 -6.76 -16.17 -24.03
C TYR A 491 -6.36 -17.52 -24.68
N GLN A 492 -6.86 -17.82 -25.87
CA GLN A 492 -6.47 -19.03 -26.61
C GLN A 492 -5.05 -18.93 -27.16
N GLU A 493 -4.58 -17.75 -27.51
CA GLU A 493 -3.24 -17.47 -28.01
C GLU A 493 -2.15 -17.45 -26.92
N LEU A 494 -2.52 -17.25 -25.64
CA LEU A 494 -1.58 -17.34 -24.51
C LEU A 494 -0.92 -18.72 -24.44
#